data_28995550cf68418f66f6602540098a39
#
_entry.id   28995550cf68418f66f6602540098a39
#
_cell.length_a   1.000
_cell.length_b   1.000
_cell.length_c   1.000
_cell.angle_alpha   90.00
_cell.angle_beta   90.00
_cell.angle_gamma   90.00
#
_symmetry.space_group_name_H-M   'P 1'
#
loop_
_entity.id
_entity.type
_entity.pdbx_description
1 polymer ?
#
loop_
_entity_poly.entity_id
_entity_poly.type
_entity_poly.pdbx_seq_one_letter_code
_entity_poly.pdbx_strand_id
1 'polypeptide(L)'
;MLVAAPLAAQTSDPARFAAAADVRTQIATMAKAMKPGQGFAWQPLVQADGHVAALEIWKSPGRPAVHPAQAEYVMVVDGAGTMISGGTLADAKPTRPDLTEGSRIVGGTTRTLKPGDVFLVPAGVPHWFGITGERLVLLGTKLSTAR
;
A
#
# COMPACT_ATOMS: atom_id res chain seq x y z
N MET A 1 -36.39 47.89 -4.49
CA MET A 1 -36.52 46.63 -3.74
C MET A 1 -35.60 45.62 -4.41
N LEU A 2 -34.40 45.37 -3.80
CA LEU A 2 -33.50 44.33 -4.31
C LEU A 2 -33.94 42.99 -3.68
N VAL A 3 -34.34 42.05 -4.53
CA VAL A 3 -34.58 40.67 -4.13
C VAL A 3 -33.23 39.96 -4.12
N ALA A 4 -32.72 39.66 -2.94
CA ALA A 4 -31.53 38.81 -2.82
C ALA A 4 -31.87 37.39 -3.29
N ALA A 5 -31.17 36.94 -4.31
CA ALA A 5 -31.25 35.53 -4.74
C ALA A 5 -30.71 34.62 -3.61
N PRO A 6 -31.36 33.49 -3.32
CA PRO A 6 -30.84 32.55 -2.32
C PRO A 6 -29.48 32.03 -2.77
N LEU A 7 -28.48 32.13 -1.89
CA LEU A 7 -27.19 31.47 -2.04
C LEU A 7 -27.47 29.94 -2.10
N ALA A 8 -27.29 29.34 -3.27
CA ALA A 8 -27.35 27.88 -3.37
C ALA A 8 -26.26 27.33 -2.45
N ALA A 9 -26.66 26.47 -1.50
CA ALA A 9 -25.71 25.76 -0.66
C ALA A 9 -24.80 24.94 -1.59
N GLN A 10 -23.50 25.28 -1.62
CA GLN A 10 -22.50 24.47 -2.31
C GLN A 10 -22.46 23.13 -1.58
N THR A 11 -22.87 22.06 -2.27
CA THR A 11 -22.64 20.70 -1.78
C THR A 11 -21.14 20.50 -1.72
N SER A 12 -20.61 20.13 -0.52
CA SER A 12 -19.21 19.82 -0.36
C SER A 12 -18.83 18.65 -1.25
N ASP A 13 -17.72 18.76 -1.99
CA ASP A 13 -17.19 17.67 -2.80
C ASP A 13 -16.87 16.47 -1.86
N PRO A 14 -17.48 15.30 -2.06
CA PRO A 14 -17.22 14.11 -1.24
C PRO A 14 -15.89 13.43 -1.60
N ALA A 15 -15.22 13.82 -2.70
CA ALA A 15 -13.95 13.24 -3.10
C ALA A 15 -12.87 13.47 -2.06
N ARG A 16 -11.98 12.50 -1.92
CA ARG A 16 -10.79 12.58 -1.06
C ARG A 16 -9.58 12.86 -1.94
N PHE A 17 -8.86 13.89 -1.62
CA PHE A 17 -7.73 14.37 -2.40
C PHE A 17 -6.53 14.63 -1.50
N ALA A 18 -5.36 14.16 -1.92
CA ALA A 18 -4.07 14.52 -1.33
C ALA A 18 -3.18 15.09 -2.45
N ALA A 19 -2.75 16.33 -2.31
CA ALA A 19 -1.82 16.93 -3.25
C ALA A 19 -0.44 16.26 -3.14
N ALA A 20 0.38 16.37 -4.19
CA ALA A 20 1.73 15.81 -4.17
C ALA A 20 2.59 16.30 -2.98
N ALA A 21 2.36 17.55 -2.53
CA ALA A 21 3.02 18.10 -1.35
C ALA A 21 2.57 17.38 -0.06
N ASP A 22 1.29 17.06 0.06
CA ASP A 22 0.74 16.34 1.22
C ASP A 22 1.30 14.93 1.30
N VAL A 23 1.38 14.23 0.16
CA VAL A 23 1.99 12.89 0.06
C VAL A 23 3.44 12.93 0.58
N ARG A 24 4.26 13.88 0.09
CA ARG A 24 5.65 14.03 0.55
C ARG A 24 5.75 14.36 2.04
N THR A 25 4.90 15.25 2.53
CA THR A 25 4.86 15.63 3.95
C THR A 25 4.49 14.43 4.82
N GLN A 26 3.50 13.65 4.43
CA GLN A 26 3.10 12.46 5.18
C GLN A 26 4.20 11.41 5.20
N ILE A 27 4.88 11.15 4.08
CA ILE A 27 6.03 10.23 4.03
C ILE A 27 7.13 10.69 5.00
N ALA A 28 7.49 11.99 4.97
CA ALA A 28 8.50 12.54 5.86
C ALA A 28 8.10 12.42 7.35
N THR A 29 6.85 12.70 7.67
CA THR A 29 6.30 12.58 9.03
C THR A 29 6.32 11.13 9.51
N MET A 30 5.86 10.20 8.68
CA MET A 30 5.89 8.75 8.99
C MET A 30 7.32 8.26 9.22
N ALA A 31 8.25 8.62 8.30
CA ALA A 31 9.65 8.20 8.42
C ALA A 31 10.32 8.72 9.68
N LYS A 32 10.03 9.97 10.08
CA LYS A 32 10.53 10.58 11.33
C LYS A 32 9.94 9.93 12.58
N ALA A 33 8.70 9.49 12.53
CA ALA A 33 8.02 8.84 13.65
C ALA A 33 8.44 7.37 13.85
N MET A 34 9.07 6.75 12.86
CA MET A 34 9.56 5.37 12.97
C MET A 34 10.68 5.29 14.01
N LYS A 35 10.55 4.32 14.92
CA LYS A 35 11.53 4.06 15.97
C LYS A 35 12.79 3.39 15.39
N PRO A 36 13.95 3.50 16.06
CA PRO A 36 15.12 2.71 15.70
C PRO A 36 14.76 1.21 15.65
N GLY A 37 15.15 0.53 14.56
CA GLY A 37 14.85 -0.90 14.36
C GLY A 37 13.44 -1.21 13.86
N GLN A 38 12.56 -0.22 13.75
CA GLN A 38 11.23 -0.41 13.15
C GLN A 38 11.38 -0.58 11.63
N GLY A 39 10.98 -1.74 11.11
CA GLY A 39 11.12 -2.09 9.69
C GLY A 39 9.94 -1.69 8.81
N PHE A 40 8.78 -1.37 9.41
CA PHE A 40 7.55 -1.09 8.67
C PHE A 40 6.69 -0.03 9.33
N ALA A 41 6.09 0.84 8.53
CA ALA A 41 5.05 1.77 8.95
C ALA A 41 3.95 1.85 7.90
N TRP A 42 2.70 1.99 8.35
CA TRP A 42 1.51 2.09 7.51
C TRP A 42 0.63 3.22 8.01
N GLN A 43 0.14 4.06 7.10
CA GLN A 43 -0.86 5.07 7.42
C GLN A 43 -1.81 5.32 6.23
N PRO A 44 -3.12 5.54 6.47
CA PRO A 44 -4.03 6.00 5.43
C PRO A 44 -3.56 7.33 4.86
N LEU A 45 -3.59 7.48 3.54
CA LEU A 45 -3.42 8.76 2.86
C LEU A 45 -4.77 9.38 2.53
N VAL A 46 -5.63 8.63 1.86
CA VAL A 46 -7.02 9.00 1.57
C VAL A 46 -7.92 7.81 1.84
N GLN A 47 -9.11 8.09 2.36
CA GLN A 47 -10.09 7.02 2.65
C GLN A 47 -11.53 7.54 2.53
N ALA A 48 -12.41 6.71 1.99
CA ALA A 48 -13.85 6.96 1.88
C ALA A 48 -14.59 5.62 1.72
N ASP A 49 -15.76 5.51 2.29
CA ASP A 49 -16.70 4.38 2.11
C ASP A 49 -16.07 3.00 2.32
N GLY A 50 -15.20 2.89 3.32
CA GLY A 50 -14.50 1.63 3.62
C GLY A 50 -13.31 1.33 2.70
N HIS A 51 -13.03 2.16 1.71
CA HIS A 51 -11.85 2.06 0.85
C HIS A 51 -10.73 2.94 1.36
N VAL A 52 -9.50 2.43 1.30
CA VAL A 52 -8.30 3.12 1.77
C VAL A 52 -7.21 3.02 0.72
N ALA A 53 -6.62 4.15 0.35
CA ALA A 53 -5.29 4.18 -0.24
C ALA A 53 -4.31 4.62 0.85
N ALA A 54 -3.32 3.80 1.15
CA ALA A 54 -2.41 3.99 2.28
C ALA A 54 -0.96 4.07 1.82
N LEU A 55 -0.18 4.83 2.57
CA LEU A 55 1.28 4.84 2.44
C LEU A 55 1.88 3.76 3.33
N GLU A 56 2.83 3.04 2.78
CA GLU A 56 3.66 2.05 3.46
C GLU A 56 5.13 2.45 3.35
N ILE A 57 5.85 2.45 4.46
CA ILE A 57 7.30 2.62 4.47
C ILE A 57 7.93 1.31 4.94
N TRP A 58 8.74 0.71 4.09
CA TRP A 58 9.51 -0.49 4.36
C TRP A 58 10.99 -0.11 4.49
N LYS A 59 11.59 -0.33 5.65
CA LYS A 59 13.03 -0.19 5.92
C LYS A 59 13.74 -1.53 6.07
N SER A 60 12.96 -2.60 6.24
CA SER A 60 13.44 -3.98 6.19
C SER A 60 12.42 -4.85 5.49
N PRO A 61 12.83 -5.99 4.91
CA PRO A 61 11.91 -6.92 4.29
C PRO A 61 10.89 -7.46 5.29
N GLY A 62 9.63 -7.58 4.84
CA GLY A 62 8.60 -8.33 5.55
C GLY A 62 8.75 -9.84 5.33
N ARG A 63 7.75 -10.58 5.81
CA ARG A 63 7.61 -12.00 5.47
C ARG A 63 6.88 -12.15 4.14
N PRO A 64 7.22 -13.17 3.35
CA PRO A 64 6.40 -13.52 2.20
C PRO A 64 4.96 -13.81 2.60
N ALA A 65 4.01 -13.30 1.84
CA ALA A 65 2.61 -13.32 2.23
C ALA A 65 1.67 -13.58 1.05
N VAL A 66 0.45 -13.99 1.41
CA VAL A 66 -0.71 -14.11 0.52
C VAL A 66 -1.90 -13.44 1.19
N HIS A 67 -2.64 -12.63 0.42
CA HIS A 67 -3.97 -12.16 0.78
C HIS A 67 -5.01 -13.06 0.08
N PRO A 68 -5.68 -13.98 0.80
CA PRO A 68 -6.49 -15.02 0.15
C PRO A 68 -7.70 -14.47 -0.63
N ALA A 69 -8.28 -13.37 -0.15
CA ALA A 69 -9.52 -12.80 -0.70
C ALA A 69 -9.40 -11.35 -1.16
N GLN A 70 -8.18 -10.82 -1.25
CA GLN A 70 -7.94 -9.43 -1.64
C GLN A 70 -6.83 -9.34 -2.67
N ALA A 71 -7.09 -8.64 -3.76
CA ALA A 71 -6.03 -8.16 -4.65
C ALA A 71 -5.38 -6.92 -4.02
N GLU A 72 -4.13 -6.68 -4.35
CA GLU A 72 -3.37 -5.53 -3.87
C GLU A 72 -2.88 -4.70 -5.06
N TYR A 73 -3.42 -3.49 -5.19
CA TYR A 73 -2.99 -2.51 -6.18
C TYR A 73 -1.97 -1.56 -5.56
N VAL A 74 -0.81 -1.41 -6.19
CA VAL A 74 0.33 -0.71 -5.61
C VAL A 74 1.03 0.17 -6.63
N MET A 75 1.45 1.34 -6.19
CA MET A 75 2.40 2.21 -6.88
C MET A 75 3.63 2.44 -6.00
N VAL A 76 4.82 2.34 -6.57
CA VAL A 76 6.06 2.74 -5.90
C VAL A 76 6.16 4.25 -5.92
N VAL A 77 6.22 4.87 -4.74
CA VAL A 77 6.24 6.34 -4.57
C VAL A 77 7.66 6.85 -4.40
N ASP A 78 8.50 6.13 -3.63
CA ASP A 78 9.87 6.55 -3.33
C ASP A 78 10.74 5.33 -2.96
N GLY A 79 12.05 5.50 -3.00
CA GLY A 79 13.01 4.47 -2.62
C GLY A 79 13.27 3.41 -3.68
N ALA A 80 13.76 2.26 -3.26
CA ALA A 80 14.12 1.16 -4.16
C ALA A 80 13.98 -0.20 -3.46
N GLY A 81 13.62 -1.21 -4.26
CA GLY A 81 13.45 -2.55 -3.74
C GLY A 81 13.34 -3.60 -4.84
N THR A 82 12.95 -4.77 -4.41
CA THR A 82 12.59 -5.89 -5.29
C THR A 82 11.24 -6.45 -4.89
N MET A 83 10.54 -7.03 -5.84
CA MET A 83 9.34 -7.83 -5.60
C MET A 83 9.56 -9.24 -6.13
N ILE A 84 9.21 -10.23 -5.34
CA ILE A 84 9.01 -11.61 -5.82
C ILE A 84 7.50 -11.86 -5.77
N SER A 85 6.92 -12.33 -6.87
CA SER A 85 5.49 -12.65 -6.93
C SER A 85 5.22 -13.93 -7.71
N GLY A 86 4.13 -14.61 -7.38
CA GLY A 86 3.79 -15.93 -7.90
C GLY A 86 4.54 -17.06 -7.18
N GLY A 87 4.65 -18.21 -7.81
CA GLY A 87 5.24 -19.40 -7.18
C GLY A 87 4.39 -19.97 -6.04
N THR A 88 5.04 -20.63 -5.08
CA THR A 88 4.40 -21.27 -3.94
C THR A 88 4.99 -20.74 -2.63
N LEU A 89 4.13 -20.41 -1.70
CA LEU A 89 4.51 -19.97 -0.35
C LEU A 89 4.88 -21.20 0.50
N ALA A 90 6.15 -21.30 0.90
CA ALA A 90 6.63 -22.36 1.78
C ALA A 90 6.27 -22.09 3.25
N ASP A 91 6.00 -23.16 3.99
CA ASP A 91 5.65 -23.10 5.43
C ASP A 91 4.47 -22.14 5.71
N ALA A 92 3.50 -22.13 4.80
CA ALA A 92 2.37 -21.21 4.82
C ALA A 92 1.51 -21.40 6.08
N LYS A 93 1.26 -20.33 6.81
CA LYS A 93 0.39 -20.31 8.00
C LYS A 93 -0.50 -19.07 7.99
N PRO A 94 -1.82 -19.23 8.16
CA PRO A 94 -2.68 -18.08 8.42
C PRO A 94 -2.26 -17.38 9.71
N THR A 95 -1.97 -16.08 9.62
CA THR A 95 -1.59 -15.23 10.77
C THR A 95 -2.70 -14.27 11.15
N ARG A 96 -3.56 -13.96 10.18
CA ARG A 96 -4.81 -13.21 10.35
C ARG A 96 -5.86 -13.77 9.36
N PRO A 97 -7.15 -13.46 9.54
CA PRO A 97 -8.19 -13.90 8.61
C PRO A 97 -7.95 -13.48 7.14
N ASP A 98 -7.27 -12.36 6.94
CA ASP A 98 -6.96 -11.75 5.63
C ASP A 98 -5.51 -11.95 5.18
N LEU A 99 -4.70 -12.72 5.94
CA LEU A 99 -3.26 -12.85 5.68
C LEU A 99 -2.74 -14.25 6.02
N THR A 100 -2.07 -14.86 5.05
CA THR A 100 -1.26 -16.06 5.24
C THR A 100 0.21 -15.69 4.99
N GLU A 101 1.09 -16.01 5.90
CA GLU A 101 2.53 -15.76 5.80
C GLU A 101 3.31 -17.07 5.66
N GLY A 102 4.49 -16.99 5.10
CA GLY A 102 5.40 -18.12 4.94
C GLY A 102 6.86 -17.77 5.20
N SER A 103 7.73 -18.75 5.03
CA SER A 103 9.18 -18.58 5.22
C SER A 103 9.87 -18.06 3.95
N ARG A 104 9.41 -18.47 2.78
CA ARG A 104 9.94 -18.06 1.46
C ARG A 104 8.93 -18.35 0.36
N ILE A 105 9.19 -17.77 -0.82
CA ILE A 105 8.51 -18.14 -2.07
C ILE A 105 9.40 -19.09 -2.85
N VAL A 106 8.88 -20.23 -3.25
CA VAL A 106 9.54 -21.19 -4.13
C VAL A 106 9.04 -20.94 -5.56
N GLY A 107 9.97 -20.64 -6.46
CA GLY A 107 9.61 -20.15 -7.80
C GLY A 107 9.18 -18.69 -7.76
N GLY A 108 8.37 -18.28 -8.72
CA GLY A 108 7.94 -16.88 -8.82
C GLY A 108 8.88 -16.04 -9.69
N THR A 109 8.47 -14.81 -9.91
CA THR A 109 9.20 -13.85 -10.74
C THR A 109 9.73 -12.72 -9.89
N THR A 110 11.02 -12.43 -9.99
CA THR A 110 11.67 -11.30 -9.33
C THR A 110 11.66 -10.08 -10.25
N ARG A 111 11.29 -8.93 -9.68
CA ARG A 111 11.31 -7.63 -10.36
C ARG A 111 12.00 -6.60 -9.50
N THR A 112 12.82 -5.74 -10.12
CA THR A 112 13.33 -4.53 -9.46
C THR A 112 12.21 -3.49 -9.42
N LEU A 113 12.10 -2.81 -8.29
CA LEU A 113 11.11 -1.75 -8.06
C LEU A 113 11.80 -0.38 -7.99
N LYS A 114 11.20 0.60 -8.66
CA LYS A 114 11.61 2.01 -8.66
C LYS A 114 10.41 2.94 -8.66
N PRO A 115 10.55 4.21 -8.24
CA PRO A 115 9.45 5.17 -8.24
C PRO A 115 8.74 5.27 -9.58
N GLY A 116 7.42 5.24 -9.56
CA GLY A 116 6.53 5.24 -10.70
C GLY A 116 6.12 3.85 -11.21
N ASP A 117 6.76 2.77 -10.75
CA ASP A 117 6.30 1.42 -11.07
C ASP A 117 4.93 1.15 -10.44
N VAL A 118 4.06 0.49 -11.20
CA VAL A 118 2.70 0.14 -10.79
C VAL A 118 2.50 -1.35 -11.00
N PHE A 119 1.88 -2.00 -10.03
CA PHE A 119 1.55 -3.42 -10.14
C PHE A 119 0.26 -3.78 -9.42
N LEU A 120 -0.33 -4.89 -9.81
CA LEU A 120 -1.49 -5.51 -9.19
C LEU A 120 -1.11 -6.95 -8.83
N VAL A 121 -1.22 -7.28 -7.55
CA VAL A 121 -1.09 -8.66 -7.07
C VAL A 121 -2.51 -9.22 -6.93
N PRO A 122 -2.92 -10.21 -7.74
CA PRO A 122 -4.24 -10.82 -7.58
C PRO A 122 -4.41 -11.50 -6.22
N ALA A 123 -5.65 -11.65 -5.77
CA ALA A 123 -5.96 -12.43 -4.58
C ALA A 123 -5.38 -13.85 -4.68
N GLY A 124 -4.84 -14.36 -3.59
CA GLY A 124 -4.25 -15.69 -3.54
C GLY A 124 -2.85 -15.83 -4.14
N VAL A 125 -2.27 -14.76 -4.67
CA VAL A 125 -0.91 -14.79 -5.25
C VAL A 125 0.13 -14.46 -4.19
N PRO A 126 1.13 -15.35 -3.94
CA PRO A 126 2.25 -15.06 -3.05
C PRO A 126 3.06 -13.87 -3.54
N HIS A 127 3.48 -13.01 -2.59
CA HIS A 127 4.36 -11.89 -2.90
C HIS A 127 5.23 -11.52 -1.70
N TRP A 128 6.33 -10.85 -1.98
CA TRP A 128 7.31 -10.40 -1.01
C TRP A 128 8.06 -9.17 -1.54
N PHE A 129 8.39 -8.26 -0.62
CA PHE A 129 9.18 -7.07 -0.93
C PHE A 129 10.54 -7.12 -0.26
N GLY A 130 11.60 -6.96 -1.04
CA GLY A 130 12.96 -6.71 -0.59
C GLY A 130 13.31 -5.23 -0.72
N ILE A 131 14.25 -4.78 0.12
CA ILE A 131 14.69 -3.39 0.14
C ILE A 131 16.13 -3.34 -0.37
N THR A 132 16.41 -2.52 -1.39
CA THR A 132 17.74 -2.40 -1.98
C THR A 132 18.42 -1.05 -1.72
N GLY A 133 17.70 -0.11 -1.12
CA GLY A 133 18.21 1.18 -0.65
C GLY A 133 17.94 1.36 0.83
N GLU A 134 17.77 2.60 1.26
CA GLU A 134 17.44 2.92 2.65
C GLU A 134 15.99 2.55 3.00
N ARG A 135 15.11 2.60 2.03
CA ARG A 135 13.68 2.32 2.17
C ARG A 135 13.01 2.02 0.83
N LEU A 136 11.84 1.43 0.90
CA LEU A 136 10.86 1.35 -0.19
C LEU A 136 9.56 1.96 0.31
N VAL A 137 8.99 2.92 -0.45
CA VAL A 137 7.72 3.57 -0.10
C VAL A 137 6.68 3.21 -1.15
N LEU A 138 5.58 2.64 -0.70
CA LEU A 138 4.48 2.19 -1.53
C LEU A 138 3.21 2.98 -1.20
N LEU A 139 2.42 3.26 -2.23
CA LEU A 139 1.02 3.65 -2.09
C LEU A 139 0.19 2.45 -2.53
N GLY A 140 -0.59 1.90 -1.62
CA GLY A 140 -1.34 0.68 -1.88
C GLY A 140 -2.80 0.76 -1.46
N THR A 141 -3.62 -0.04 -2.13
CA THR A 141 -4.99 -0.31 -1.73
C THR A 141 -5.32 -1.79 -1.93
N LYS A 142 -6.08 -2.34 -0.98
CA LYS A 142 -6.59 -3.70 -1.07
C LYS A 142 -8.01 -3.69 -1.65
N LEU A 143 -8.19 -4.53 -2.66
CA LEU A 143 -9.45 -4.68 -3.38
C LEU A 143 -10.03 -6.05 -3.04
N SER A 144 -11.13 -6.07 -2.30
CA SER A 144 -11.83 -7.32 -2.03
C SER A 144 -12.35 -7.92 -3.33
N THR A 145 -12.13 -9.22 -3.53
CA THR A 145 -12.76 -9.94 -4.64
C THR A 145 -14.25 -10.03 -4.39
N ALA A 146 -15.05 -9.75 -5.41
CA ALA A 146 -16.49 -9.99 -5.33
C ALA A 146 -16.72 -11.47 -5.02
N ARG A 147 -17.60 -11.73 -4.04
CA ARG A 147 -18.08 -13.08 -3.73
C ARG A 147 -19.08 -13.53 -4.77
#